data_b89fb3b0f298474b66f425243d718299
#
_entry.id   b89fb3b0f298474b66f425243d718299
#
_cell.length_a   1.000
_cell.length_b   1.000
_cell.length_c   1.000
_cell.angle_alpha   90.00
_cell.angle_beta   90.00
_cell.angle_gamma   90.00
#
_symmetry.space_group_name_H-M   'P 1'
#
loop_
_entity.id
_entity.type
_entity.pdbx_description
1 polymer ?
#
loop_
_entity_poly.entity_id
_entity_poly.type
_entity_poly.pdbx_seq_one_letter_code
_entity_poly.pdbx_strand_id
1 'polypeptide(L)'
;MHNLMRICRGAFAPKAELREMLSAQTLLSTITDKSEGKRIMEYLTVALAKGRLAELAMDIFIEIGMDCSEMKEKSRKLVFTDEKNKMKFILVKASDVPTYVEYGAADIGIVGKDTLLEENRNLYEMVDLGFGKCRMCVCGNPELRGKLGTITNLKVASKYPNIARKYFQDEKGQTIDIIKLNGSVELGPLVGLSDVIVDIVETGSTLHANGLDVLEEICELSARFVVNKVSMKMERERILSIVKAFSEKTEVE
;
A
#
# COMPACT_ATOMS: atom_id res chain seq x y z
N MET A 1 -16.84 -3.32 -18.63
CA MET A 1 -16.91 -3.36 -17.16
C MET A 1 -16.12 -4.48 -16.47
N HIS A 2 -15.70 -5.57 -17.16
CA HIS A 2 -14.99 -6.71 -16.51
C HIS A 2 -13.47 -6.54 -16.33
N ASN A 3 -12.84 -5.58 -17.01
CA ASN A 3 -11.37 -5.41 -16.96
C ASN A 3 -10.86 -4.37 -15.94
N LEU A 4 -11.69 -3.44 -15.49
CA LEU A 4 -11.32 -2.43 -14.47
C LEU A 4 -10.92 -3.05 -13.10
N MET A 5 -11.45 -4.24 -12.79
CA MET A 5 -11.09 -4.98 -11.58
C MET A 5 -9.68 -5.63 -11.60
N ARG A 6 -8.99 -5.63 -12.73
CA ARG A 6 -7.69 -6.32 -12.86
C ARG A 6 -6.50 -5.52 -12.33
N ILE A 7 -6.54 -4.18 -12.38
CA ILE A 7 -5.45 -3.33 -11.87
C ILE A 7 -5.33 -3.45 -10.35
N CYS A 8 -6.46 -3.41 -9.64
CA CYS A 8 -6.48 -3.47 -8.17
C CYS A 8 -6.34 -4.89 -7.61
N ARG A 9 -6.53 -5.93 -8.44
CA ARG A 9 -6.40 -7.34 -8.05
C ARG A 9 -5.01 -7.91 -8.28
N GLY A 10 -3.95 -7.10 -8.26
CA GLY A 10 -2.58 -7.62 -8.25
C GLY A 10 -2.38 -8.52 -7.03
N ALA A 11 -2.29 -9.83 -7.25
CA ALA A 11 -1.84 -10.91 -6.36
C ALA A 11 -2.22 -10.76 -4.87
N PHE A 12 -3.50 -10.55 -4.59
CA PHE A 12 -4.08 -10.89 -3.30
C PHE A 12 -3.94 -12.42 -3.17
N ALA A 13 -3.29 -12.91 -2.11
CA ALA A 13 -3.44 -14.31 -1.78
C ALA A 13 -4.94 -14.56 -1.60
N PRO A 14 -5.60 -15.42 -2.40
CA PRO A 14 -7.03 -15.61 -2.30
C PRO A 14 -7.39 -15.93 -0.85
N LYS A 15 -8.53 -15.43 -0.33
CA LYS A 15 -9.00 -15.77 1.04
C LYS A 15 -8.99 -17.29 1.29
N ALA A 16 -9.10 -18.10 0.22
CA ALA A 16 -8.94 -19.55 0.23
C ALA A 16 -7.50 -19.97 0.54
N GLU A 17 -6.48 -19.36 -0.07
CA GLU A 17 -5.06 -19.64 0.23
C GLU A 17 -4.68 -19.22 1.65
N LEU A 18 -5.21 -18.08 2.13
CA LEU A 18 -5.02 -17.66 3.53
C LEU A 18 -5.67 -18.67 4.50
N ARG A 19 -6.87 -19.17 4.17
CA ARG A 19 -7.54 -20.22 4.95
C ARG A 19 -6.81 -21.56 4.89
N GLU A 20 -6.28 -21.96 3.74
CA GLU A 20 -5.44 -23.17 3.61
C GLU A 20 -4.11 -23.00 4.34
N MET A 21 -3.50 -21.82 4.28
CA MET A 21 -2.28 -21.50 5.04
C MET A 21 -2.53 -21.52 6.55
N LEU A 22 -3.71 -21.10 7.02
CA LEU A 22 -4.12 -21.14 8.44
C LEU A 22 -4.56 -22.55 8.88
N SER A 23 -5.20 -23.34 7.99
CA SER A 23 -5.65 -24.71 8.30
C SER A 23 -4.50 -25.72 8.30
N ALA A 24 -3.45 -25.51 7.51
CA ALA A 24 -2.24 -26.32 7.54
C ALA A 24 -1.48 -26.23 8.89
N GLN A 25 -1.73 -25.18 9.68
CA GLN A 25 -1.17 -25.05 11.04
C GLN A 25 -1.68 -26.13 11.99
N THR A 26 -2.91 -26.60 11.81
CA THR A 26 -3.52 -27.64 12.69
C THR A 26 -2.93 -29.04 12.42
N LEU A 27 -2.39 -29.25 11.21
CA LEU A 27 -1.78 -30.55 10.82
C LEU A 27 -0.27 -30.64 11.15
N LEU A 28 0.43 -29.49 11.25
CA LEU A 28 1.88 -29.46 11.53
C LEU A 28 2.22 -29.51 13.04
N SER A 29 1.25 -29.26 13.93
CA SER A 29 1.46 -29.39 15.38
C SER A 29 1.64 -30.84 15.85
N THR A 30 1.47 -31.83 14.97
CA THR A 30 1.58 -33.26 15.30
C THR A 30 2.94 -33.89 14.94
N ILE A 31 3.83 -33.11 14.28
CA ILE A 31 5.16 -33.61 13.87
C ILE A 31 6.21 -32.57 14.31
N THR A 32 6.47 -32.49 15.60
CA THR A 32 7.68 -31.83 16.08
C THR A 32 8.41 -32.75 17.03
N ASP A 33 9.47 -33.30 16.51
CA ASP A 33 10.52 -33.94 17.30
C ASP A 33 11.29 -32.87 18.11
N LYS A 34 11.52 -33.22 19.38
CA LYS A 34 12.20 -32.37 20.37
C LYS A 34 13.69 -32.35 20.09
N SER A 35 14.18 -31.25 19.56
CA SER A 35 15.58 -30.83 19.77
C SER A 35 15.55 -29.38 20.25
N GLU A 36 15.76 -29.17 21.54
CA GLU A 36 15.90 -27.87 22.19
C GLU A 36 17.19 -27.17 21.75
N GLY A 37 17.16 -26.57 20.56
CA GLY A 37 18.02 -25.45 20.22
C GLY A 37 17.28 -24.16 20.56
N LYS A 38 17.66 -23.47 21.62
CA LYS A 38 17.12 -22.16 22.02
C LYS A 38 17.35 -21.19 20.85
N ARG A 39 16.37 -21.08 19.94
CA ARG A 39 16.41 -20.15 18.79
C ARG A 39 16.43 -18.75 19.39
N ILE A 40 17.51 -18.01 19.19
CA ILE A 40 17.56 -16.60 19.57
C ILE A 40 16.47 -15.91 18.70
N MET A 41 15.41 -15.44 19.34
CA MET A 41 14.36 -14.71 18.64
C MET A 41 14.97 -13.41 18.11
N GLU A 42 15.13 -13.34 16.80
CA GLU A 42 15.51 -12.10 16.12
C GLU A 42 14.33 -11.12 16.10
N TYR A 43 14.65 -9.84 15.99
CA TYR A 43 13.62 -8.82 15.91
C TYR A 43 12.89 -8.91 14.55
N LEU A 44 11.57 -8.93 14.57
CA LEU A 44 10.77 -8.61 13.38
C LEU A 44 10.73 -7.10 13.20
N THR A 45 11.11 -6.63 12.03
CA THR A 45 11.13 -5.21 11.70
C THR A 45 9.93 -4.83 10.86
N VAL A 46 9.21 -3.80 11.29
CA VAL A 46 8.02 -3.25 10.61
C VAL A 46 8.37 -1.88 10.03
N ALA A 47 8.22 -1.70 8.73
CA ALA A 47 8.33 -0.40 8.06
C ALA A 47 6.95 0.27 7.98
N LEU A 48 6.85 1.48 8.53
CA LEU A 48 5.63 2.29 8.52
C LEU A 48 5.83 3.57 7.71
N ALA A 49 4.87 3.88 6.84
CA ALA A 49 4.83 5.15 6.12
C ALA A 49 4.50 6.29 7.09
N LYS A 50 5.41 7.29 7.24
CA LYS A 50 5.17 8.46 8.10
C LYS A 50 3.84 9.13 7.78
N GLY A 51 3.09 9.53 8.82
CA GLY A 51 1.82 10.23 8.74
C GLY A 51 0.63 9.35 9.16
N ARG A 52 -0.56 9.72 8.71
CA ARG A 52 -1.85 9.13 9.16
C ARG A 52 -1.90 7.60 9.10
N LEU A 53 -1.35 6.97 8.06
CA LEU A 53 -1.34 5.51 7.96
C LEU A 53 -0.50 4.84 9.07
N ALA A 54 0.63 5.46 9.45
CA ALA A 54 1.43 4.95 10.57
C ALA A 54 0.68 5.08 11.90
N GLU A 55 -0.04 6.19 12.12
CA GLU A 55 -0.82 6.39 13.35
C GLU A 55 -1.91 5.34 13.50
N LEU A 56 -2.71 5.10 12.44
CA LEU A 56 -3.74 4.07 12.43
C LEU A 56 -3.16 2.65 12.62
N ALA A 57 -2.03 2.36 11.98
CA ALA A 57 -1.36 1.09 12.15
C ALA A 57 -0.81 0.90 13.57
N MET A 58 -0.24 1.95 14.17
CA MET A 58 0.25 1.92 15.55
C MET A 58 -0.88 1.62 16.54
N ASP A 59 -2.07 2.18 16.32
CA ASP A 59 -3.22 1.91 17.20
C ASP A 59 -3.56 0.42 17.20
N ILE A 60 -3.57 -0.23 16.02
CA ILE A 60 -3.79 -1.68 15.93
C ILE A 60 -2.63 -2.45 16.59
N PHE A 61 -1.36 -2.05 16.40
CA PHE A 61 -0.22 -2.69 17.07
C PHE A 61 -0.33 -2.62 18.59
N ILE A 62 -0.77 -1.47 19.14
CA ILE A 62 -1.00 -1.31 20.59
C ILE A 62 -2.12 -2.23 21.07
N GLU A 63 -3.25 -2.30 20.34
CA GLU A 63 -4.38 -3.15 20.69
C GLU A 63 -4.04 -4.64 20.73
N ILE A 64 -3.08 -5.07 19.90
CA ILE A 64 -2.57 -6.45 19.91
C ILE A 64 -1.40 -6.66 20.89
N GLY A 65 -1.12 -5.67 21.75
CA GLY A 65 -0.18 -5.76 22.87
C GLY A 65 1.27 -5.41 22.58
N MET A 66 1.55 -4.71 21.47
CA MET A 66 2.90 -4.20 21.15
C MET A 66 3.10 -2.80 21.72
N ASP A 67 4.30 -2.50 22.16
CA ASP A 67 4.65 -1.18 22.69
C ASP A 67 5.09 -0.23 21.56
N CYS A 68 4.19 0.70 21.22
CA CYS A 68 4.44 1.79 20.27
C CYS A 68 4.44 3.17 20.96
N SER A 69 4.52 3.23 22.31
CA SER A 69 4.39 4.47 23.09
C SER A 69 5.41 5.53 22.67
N GLU A 70 6.67 5.17 22.54
CA GLU A 70 7.75 6.05 22.12
C GLU A 70 7.55 6.63 20.72
N MET A 71 6.82 5.94 19.84
CA MET A 71 6.55 6.39 18.47
C MET A 71 5.50 7.51 18.41
N LYS A 72 4.65 7.62 19.43
CA LYS A 72 3.65 8.69 19.54
C LYS A 72 4.24 10.01 20.00
N GLU A 73 5.45 9.98 20.56
CA GLU A 73 6.13 11.20 20.97
C GLU A 73 6.74 11.94 19.78
N LYS A 74 6.70 13.30 19.82
CA LYS A 74 7.35 14.12 18.81
C LYS A 74 8.86 14.00 18.92
N SER A 75 9.46 13.17 18.11
CA SER A 75 10.89 12.89 18.10
C SER A 75 11.43 12.84 16.68
N ARG A 76 12.76 13.01 16.53
CA ARG A 76 13.46 12.76 15.27
C ARG A 76 13.95 11.31 15.14
N LYS A 77 13.65 10.49 16.11
CA LYS A 77 13.99 9.07 16.10
C LYS A 77 13.25 8.37 14.95
N LEU A 78 13.92 7.46 14.29
CA LEU A 78 13.39 6.74 13.13
C LEU A 78 13.27 5.24 13.36
N VAL A 79 13.87 4.74 14.44
CA VAL A 79 13.88 3.32 14.81
C VAL A 79 13.42 3.21 16.25
N PHE A 80 12.44 2.37 16.51
CA PHE A 80 11.86 2.12 17.83
C PHE A 80 11.88 0.62 18.10
N THR A 81 12.03 0.23 19.36
CA THR A 81 12.18 -1.18 19.71
C THR A 81 11.27 -1.56 20.86
N ASP A 82 10.47 -2.60 20.63
CA ASP A 82 9.72 -3.31 21.67
C ASP A 82 10.52 -4.56 22.06
N GLU A 83 11.24 -4.47 23.17
CA GLU A 83 12.09 -5.54 23.68
C GLU A 83 11.30 -6.76 24.11
N LYS A 84 10.10 -6.55 24.65
CA LYS A 84 9.23 -7.61 25.15
C LYS A 84 8.74 -8.52 24.04
N ASN A 85 8.26 -7.92 22.94
CA ASN A 85 7.71 -8.65 21.80
C ASN A 85 8.75 -8.92 20.71
N LYS A 86 10.00 -8.48 20.90
CA LYS A 86 11.07 -8.55 19.89
C LYS A 86 10.65 -7.96 18.55
N MET A 87 10.08 -6.75 18.61
CA MET A 87 9.68 -5.99 17.44
C MET A 87 10.54 -4.75 17.28
N LYS A 88 10.82 -4.37 16.04
CA LYS A 88 11.36 -3.07 15.65
C LYS A 88 10.41 -2.37 14.72
N PHE A 89 10.27 -1.07 14.89
CA PHE A 89 9.49 -0.23 13.99
C PHE A 89 10.41 0.81 13.37
N ILE A 90 10.30 1.00 12.06
CA ILE A 90 11.04 2.04 11.34
C ILE A 90 10.05 2.96 10.63
N LEU A 91 10.28 4.28 10.76
CA LEU A 91 9.46 5.30 10.12
C LEU A 91 10.16 5.82 8.86
N VAL A 92 9.61 5.52 7.70
CA VAL A 92 10.18 5.85 6.39
C VAL A 92 9.19 6.65 5.53
N LYS A 93 9.60 7.15 4.37
CA LYS A 93 8.66 7.69 3.38
C LYS A 93 7.80 6.57 2.80
N ALA A 94 6.54 6.88 2.44
CA ALA A 94 5.62 5.89 1.88
C ALA A 94 6.22 5.18 0.64
N SER A 95 6.83 5.93 -0.28
CA SER A 95 7.50 5.40 -1.48
C SER A 95 8.61 4.40 -1.17
N ASP A 96 9.21 4.47 0.00
CA ASP A 96 10.37 3.67 0.35
C ASP A 96 9.99 2.35 1.07
N VAL A 97 8.79 2.29 1.68
CA VAL A 97 8.31 1.10 2.41
C VAL A 97 8.45 -0.19 1.58
N PRO A 98 7.97 -0.26 0.32
CA PRO A 98 8.12 -1.47 -0.48
C PRO A 98 9.57 -1.88 -0.70
N THR A 99 10.46 -0.92 -0.86
CA THR A 99 11.90 -1.17 -1.01
C THR A 99 12.50 -1.77 0.25
N TYR A 100 12.24 -1.18 1.43
CA TYR A 100 12.73 -1.72 2.70
C TYR A 100 12.27 -3.16 2.93
N VAL A 101 11.01 -3.45 2.58
CA VAL A 101 10.46 -4.80 2.74
C VAL A 101 11.04 -5.76 1.70
N GLU A 102 11.13 -5.38 0.43
CA GLU A 102 11.68 -6.25 -0.63
C GLU A 102 13.12 -6.67 -0.34
N TYR A 103 13.97 -5.74 0.11
CA TYR A 103 15.37 -6.00 0.43
C TYR A 103 15.60 -6.65 1.81
N GLY A 104 14.53 -6.93 2.57
CA GLY A 104 14.62 -7.59 3.89
C GLY A 104 15.18 -6.69 4.99
N ALA A 105 15.28 -5.38 4.77
CA ALA A 105 15.58 -4.41 5.83
C ALA A 105 14.38 -4.24 6.78
N ALA A 106 13.18 -4.57 6.31
CA ALA A 106 12.00 -4.79 7.10
C ALA A 106 11.32 -6.10 6.67
N ASP A 107 10.73 -6.80 7.64
CA ASP A 107 10.00 -8.05 7.42
C ASP A 107 8.57 -7.79 6.98
N ILE A 108 7.99 -6.72 7.52
CA ILE A 108 6.60 -6.30 7.36
C ILE A 108 6.59 -4.83 6.94
N GLY A 109 5.60 -4.45 6.13
CA GLY A 109 5.32 -3.06 5.78
C GLY A 109 3.85 -2.72 5.84
N ILE A 110 3.54 -1.45 6.19
CA ILE A 110 2.20 -0.90 6.05
C ILE A 110 2.28 0.34 5.17
N VAL A 111 1.57 0.30 4.04
CA VAL A 111 1.68 1.29 2.97
C VAL A 111 0.40 1.34 2.14
N GLY A 112 0.14 2.46 1.48
CA GLY A 112 -1.00 2.62 0.57
C GLY A 112 -0.88 1.73 -0.67
N LYS A 113 -2.01 1.25 -1.17
CA LYS A 113 -2.10 0.46 -2.42
C LYS A 113 -1.57 1.22 -3.64
N ASP A 114 -1.70 2.55 -3.66
CA ASP A 114 -1.12 3.44 -4.67
C ASP A 114 0.39 3.23 -4.83
N THR A 115 1.09 3.21 -3.71
CA THR A 115 2.54 3.01 -3.68
C THR A 115 2.91 1.60 -4.14
N LEU A 116 2.16 0.57 -3.76
CA LEU A 116 2.40 -0.80 -4.21
C LEU A 116 2.21 -0.95 -5.72
N LEU A 117 1.17 -0.33 -6.27
CA LEU A 117 0.89 -0.34 -7.71
C LEU A 117 1.97 0.41 -8.50
N GLU A 118 2.41 1.56 -7.98
CA GLU A 118 3.44 2.37 -8.64
C GLU A 118 4.82 1.70 -8.60
N GLU A 119 5.25 1.23 -7.42
CA GLU A 119 6.57 0.62 -7.23
C GLU A 119 6.66 -0.81 -7.79
N ASN A 120 5.54 -1.53 -7.85
CA ASN A 120 5.40 -2.89 -8.40
C ASN A 120 6.49 -3.86 -7.89
N ARG A 121 6.76 -3.86 -6.57
CA ARG A 121 7.77 -4.68 -5.92
C ARG A 121 7.30 -6.11 -5.66
N ASN A 122 8.26 -7.03 -5.53
CA ASN A 122 7.99 -8.45 -5.36
C ASN A 122 7.74 -8.82 -3.88
N LEU A 123 6.54 -8.48 -3.37
CA LEU A 123 6.12 -8.66 -1.98
C LEU A 123 4.89 -9.57 -1.89
N TYR A 124 4.60 -10.09 -0.68
CA TYR A 124 3.29 -10.61 -0.35
C TYR A 124 2.40 -9.48 0.18
N GLU A 125 1.26 -9.27 -0.45
CA GLU A 125 0.19 -8.42 0.03
C GLU A 125 -0.80 -9.30 0.79
N MET A 126 -0.81 -9.18 2.14
CA MET A 126 -1.52 -10.13 3.00
C MET A 126 -2.93 -9.68 3.37
N VAL A 127 -3.10 -8.40 3.72
CA VAL A 127 -4.37 -7.86 4.22
C VAL A 127 -4.67 -6.50 3.59
N ASP A 128 -5.93 -6.29 3.20
CA ASP A 128 -6.51 -4.98 3.01
C ASP A 128 -6.92 -4.44 4.38
N LEU A 129 -6.30 -3.35 4.79
CA LEU A 129 -6.51 -2.81 6.13
C LEU A 129 -7.79 -1.96 6.25
N GLY A 130 -8.49 -1.71 5.13
CA GLY A 130 -9.77 -1.01 5.12
C GLY A 130 -9.72 0.49 5.46
N PHE A 131 -8.61 1.00 5.99
CA PHE A 131 -8.44 2.42 6.29
C PHE A 131 -7.58 3.14 5.24
N GLY A 132 -7.58 4.48 5.28
CA GLY A 132 -6.91 5.31 4.27
C GLY A 132 -7.56 5.16 2.89
N LYS A 133 -8.88 4.93 2.85
CA LYS A 133 -9.66 4.75 1.62
C LYS A 133 -9.61 6.00 0.76
N CYS A 134 -9.28 5.83 -0.50
CA CYS A 134 -9.27 6.86 -1.53
C CYS A 134 -9.41 6.19 -2.90
N ARG A 135 -9.33 6.99 -3.96
CA ARG A 135 -9.46 6.48 -5.34
C ARG A 135 -8.32 7.01 -6.18
N MET A 136 -7.79 6.21 -7.08
CA MET A 136 -6.93 6.68 -8.17
C MET A 136 -7.82 7.14 -9.31
N CYS A 137 -7.66 8.37 -9.76
CA CYS A 137 -8.53 8.98 -10.75
C CYS A 137 -7.73 9.69 -11.85
N VAL A 138 -8.34 9.77 -13.02
CA VAL A 138 -7.98 10.75 -14.06
C VAL A 138 -8.80 12.01 -13.78
N CYS A 139 -8.11 13.14 -13.59
CA CYS A 139 -8.77 14.41 -13.29
C CYS A 139 -8.31 15.50 -14.25
N GLY A 140 -9.17 16.48 -14.51
CA GLY A 140 -8.88 17.56 -15.43
C GLY A 140 -10.04 18.53 -15.59
N ASN A 141 -10.02 19.37 -16.63
CA ASN A 141 -11.14 20.25 -16.95
C ASN A 141 -12.41 19.40 -17.23
N PRO A 142 -13.55 19.71 -16.59
CA PRO A 142 -14.81 19.00 -16.80
C PRO A 142 -15.26 18.87 -18.26
N GLU A 143 -14.87 19.80 -19.13
CA GLU A 143 -15.16 19.79 -20.57
C GLU A 143 -14.52 18.60 -21.33
N LEU A 144 -13.50 17.96 -20.73
CA LEU A 144 -12.81 16.80 -21.29
C LEU A 144 -13.52 15.47 -20.98
N ARG A 145 -14.59 15.50 -20.17
CA ARG A 145 -15.33 14.30 -19.80
C ARG A 145 -15.86 13.58 -21.02
N GLY A 146 -15.53 12.30 -21.16
CA GLY A 146 -15.91 11.45 -22.29
C GLY A 146 -15.15 11.73 -23.60
N LYS A 147 -14.17 12.65 -23.59
CA LYS A 147 -13.40 13.03 -24.79
C LYS A 147 -11.93 12.57 -24.75
N LEU A 148 -11.46 11.99 -23.67
CA LEU A 148 -10.02 11.66 -23.49
C LEU A 148 -9.47 10.79 -24.62
N GLY A 149 -10.25 9.80 -25.07
CA GLY A 149 -9.85 8.91 -26.18
C GLY A 149 -9.72 9.57 -27.54
N THR A 150 -10.21 10.80 -27.71
CA THR A 150 -10.11 11.55 -28.98
C THR A 150 -8.90 12.48 -29.05
N ILE A 151 -8.21 12.67 -27.93
CA ILE A 151 -7.05 13.57 -27.84
C ILE A 151 -5.79 12.82 -28.28
N THR A 152 -5.20 13.31 -29.35
CA THR A 152 -3.89 12.79 -29.83
C THR A 152 -2.78 13.30 -28.92
N ASN A 153 -1.87 12.43 -28.51
CA ASN A 153 -0.74 12.77 -27.62
C ASN A 153 -1.18 13.42 -26.31
N LEU A 154 -2.19 12.85 -25.65
CA LEU A 154 -2.69 13.32 -24.36
C LEU A 154 -1.55 13.44 -23.35
N LYS A 155 -1.35 14.64 -22.80
CA LYS A 155 -0.34 14.94 -21.78
C LYS A 155 -0.93 14.69 -20.39
N VAL A 156 -0.28 13.77 -19.66
CA VAL A 156 -0.74 13.33 -18.32
C VAL A 156 0.33 13.69 -17.29
N ALA A 157 0.05 14.61 -16.37
CA ALA A 157 0.91 14.86 -15.23
C ALA A 157 0.53 13.93 -14.08
N SER A 158 1.53 13.33 -13.42
CA SER A 158 1.26 12.41 -12.30
C SER A 158 2.47 12.22 -11.40
N LYS A 159 2.19 11.94 -10.12
CA LYS A 159 3.15 11.35 -9.20
C LYS A 159 3.30 9.84 -9.43
N TYR A 160 2.35 9.24 -10.15
CA TYR A 160 2.20 7.80 -10.38
C TYR A 160 2.32 7.45 -11.89
N PRO A 161 3.50 7.64 -12.50
CA PRO A 161 3.69 7.44 -13.95
C PRO A 161 3.44 5.99 -14.39
N ASN A 162 3.74 4.99 -13.55
CA ASN A 162 3.54 3.60 -13.92
C ASN A 162 2.05 3.22 -13.92
N ILE A 163 1.29 3.72 -12.95
CA ILE A 163 -0.17 3.55 -12.90
C ILE A 163 -0.81 4.24 -14.11
N ALA A 164 -0.42 5.49 -14.40
CA ALA A 164 -0.93 6.23 -15.55
C ALA A 164 -0.64 5.50 -16.88
N ARG A 165 0.60 5.01 -17.06
CA ARG A 165 0.98 4.24 -18.24
C ARG A 165 0.14 2.98 -18.39
N LYS A 166 0.02 2.20 -17.34
CA LYS A 166 -0.76 0.98 -17.34
C LYS A 166 -2.22 1.23 -17.73
N TYR A 167 -2.83 2.26 -17.15
CA TYR A 167 -4.21 2.61 -17.43
C TYR A 167 -4.43 3.03 -18.88
N PHE A 168 -3.65 4.01 -19.37
CA PHE A 168 -3.88 4.54 -20.72
C PHE A 168 -3.34 3.61 -21.81
N GLN A 169 -2.12 3.09 -21.66
CA GLN A 169 -1.50 2.29 -22.74
C GLN A 169 -1.98 0.83 -22.73
N ASP A 170 -1.93 0.15 -21.56
CA ASP A 170 -2.21 -1.27 -21.51
C ASP A 170 -3.71 -1.58 -21.53
N GLU A 171 -4.55 -0.73 -20.92
CA GLU A 171 -5.97 -0.98 -20.79
C GLU A 171 -6.81 -0.26 -21.84
N LYS A 172 -6.49 1.01 -22.15
CA LYS A 172 -7.20 1.81 -23.13
C LYS A 172 -6.60 1.80 -24.52
N GLY A 173 -5.36 1.31 -24.69
CA GLY A 173 -4.65 1.34 -25.95
C GLY A 173 -4.34 2.75 -26.47
N GLN A 174 -4.31 3.74 -25.56
CA GLN A 174 -4.08 5.15 -25.89
C GLN A 174 -2.65 5.56 -25.61
N THR A 175 -1.97 6.11 -26.61
CA THR A 175 -0.63 6.69 -26.42
C THR A 175 -0.75 8.02 -25.66
N ILE A 176 0.10 8.19 -24.65
CA ILE A 176 0.15 9.38 -23.79
C ILE A 176 1.57 9.89 -23.64
N ASP A 177 1.70 11.18 -23.33
CA ASP A 177 2.94 11.81 -22.88
C ASP A 177 2.88 12.01 -21.36
N ILE A 178 3.77 11.33 -20.62
CA ILE A 178 3.73 11.34 -19.15
C ILE A 178 4.74 12.34 -18.60
N ILE A 179 4.24 13.28 -17.79
CA ILE A 179 5.03 14.27 -17.08
C ILE A 179 5.04 13.92 -15.59
N LYS A 180 6.18 13.42 -15.09
CA LYS A 180 6.33 13.10 -13.67
C LYS A 180 6.45 14.35 -12.84
N LEU A 181 5.53 14.51 -11.87
CA LEU A 181 5.58 15.53 -10.82
C LEU A 181 5.67 14.85 -9.45
N ASN A 182 6.25 15.53 -8.46
CA ASN A 182 6.40 14.99 -7.11
C ASN A 182 5.33 15.47 -6.12
N GLY A 183 4.48 16.41 -6.53
CA GLY A 183 3.39 16.97 -5.75
C GLY A 183 2.73 18.13 -6.47
N SER A 184 1.59 18.62 -5.95
CA SER A 184 0.79 19.71 -6.53
C SER A 184 0.51 19.51 -8.02
N VAL A 185 0.15 18.28 -8.37
CA VAL A 185 -0.04 17.86 -9.77
C VAL A 185 -1.19 18.60 -10.44
N GLU A 186 -2.14 19.12 -9.66
CA GLU A 186 -3.27 19.95 -10.10
C GLU A 186 -2.82 21.21 -10.85
N LEU A 187 -1.60 21.70 -10.58
CA LEU A 187 -1.03 22.81 -11.33
C LEU A 187 -0.80 22.49 -12.80
N GLY A 188 -0.57 21.22 -13.15
CA GLY A 188 -0.30 20.80 -14.51
C GLY A 188 -1.32 21.32 -15.52
N PRO A 189 -2.61 21.00 -15.40
CA PRO A 189 -3.65 21.51 -16.30
C PRO A 189 -3.83 23.03 -16.20
N LEU A 190 -3.67 23.62 -15.04
CA LEU A 190 -3.92 25.06 -14.81
C LEU A 190 -2.90 25.95 -15.52
N VAL A 191 -1.66 25.50 -15.64
CA VAL A 191 -0.59 26.23 -16.32
C VAL A 191 -0.31 25.73 -17.74
N GLY A 192 -1.13 24.82 -18.27
CA GLY A 192 -0.99 24.25 -19.60
C GLY A 192 0.20 23.29 -19.77
N LEU A 193 0.72 22.75 -18.69
CA LEU A 193 1.79 21.74 -18.73
C LEU A 193 1.24 20.37 -19.16
N SER A 194 0.03 20.01 -18.72
CA SER A 194 -0.66 18.78 -19.09
C SER A 194 -2.13 19.02 -19.38
N ASP A 195 -2.77 18.08 -20.07
CA ASP A 195 -4.20 18.12 -20.35
C ASP A 195 -5.01 17.60 -19.17
N VAL A 196 -4.50 16.54 -18.53
CA VAL A 196 -5.10 15.86 -17.36
C VAL A 196 -4.03 15.48 -16.36
N ILE A 197 -4.49 15.03 -15.18
CA ILE A 197 -3.64 14.42 -14.16
C ILE A 197 -4.13 13.01 -13.82
N VAL A 198 -3.23 12.17 -13.33
CA VAL A 198 -3.56 10.93 -12.63
C VAL A 198 -3.09 11.07 -11.20
N ASP A 199 -4.03 11.10 -10.26
CA ASP A 199 -3.71 11.29 -8.84
C ASP A 199 -4.75 10.64 -7.93
N ILE A 200 -4.42 10.62 -6.63
CA ILE A 200 -5.29 10.14 -5.56
C ILE A 200 -6.36 11.20 -5.25
N VAL A 201 -7.60 10.74 -5.16
CA VAL A 201 -8.74 11.57 -4.74
C VAL A 201 -9.40 10.93 -3.52
N GLU A 202 -9.38 11.63 -2.40
CA GLU A 202 -10.13 11.28 -1.19
C GLU A 202 -11.51 11.96 -1.23
N THR A 203 -11.56 13.28 -1.12
CA THR A 203 -12.80 14.07 -1.13
C THR A 203 -13.02 14.86 -2.42
N GLY A 204 -11.96 15.12 -3.18
CA GLY A 204 -12.00 15.96 -4.38
C GLY A 204 -11.99 17.48 -4.11
N SER A 205 -11.91 17.90 -2.84
CA SER A 205 -11.96 19.33 -2.48
C SER A 205 -10.86 20.16 -3.15
N THR A 206 -9.64 19.64 -3.24
CA THR A 206 -8.52 20.32 -3.91
C THR A 206 -8.77 20.47 -5.42
N LEU A 207 -9.33 19.45 -6.07
CA LEU A 207 -9.70 19.52 -7.48
C LEU A 207 -10.74 20.62 -7.73
N HIS A 208 -11.84 20.59 -6.99
CA HIS A 208 -12.93 21.56 -7.14
C HIS A 208 -12.49 23.00 -6.86
N ALA A 209 -11.62 23.20 -5.83
CA ALA A 209 -11.07 24.52 -5.53
C ALA A 209 -10.25 25.11 -6.69
N ASN A 210 -9.76 24.24 -7.60
CA ASN A 210 -8.96 24.62 -8.78
C ASN A 210 -9.74 24.48 -10.10
N GLY A 211 -11.07 24.30 -10.06
CA GLY A 211 -11.89 24.17 -11.27
C GLY A 211 -11.68 22.87 -12.04
N LEU A 212 -11.08 21.87 -11.41
CA LEU A 212 -10.88 20.54 -11.96
C LEU A 212 -11.93 19.57 -11.40
N ASP A 213 -12.15 18.46 -12.10
CA ASP A 213 -13.07 17.41 -11.68
C ASP A 213 -12.50 16.03 -11.98
N VAL A 214 -13.08 15.00 -11.33
CA VAL A 214 -12.82 13.61 -11.67
C VAL A 214 -13.46 13.29 -13.02
N LEU A 215 -12.67 12.93 -14.00
CA LEU A 215 -13.14 12.55 -15.35
C LEU A 215 -13.39 11.05 -15.45
N GLU A 216 -12.50 10.24 -14.88
CA GLU A 216 -12.56 8.78 -14.85
C GLU A 216 -11.97 8.25 -13.54
N GLU A 217 -12.55 7.17 -13.03
CA GLU A 217 -12.01 6.45 -11.88
C GLU A 217 -11.22 5.23 -12.38
N ILE A 218 -9.99 5.09 -11.90
CA ILE A 218 -9.10 3.97 -12.26
C ILE A 218 -9.33 2.81 -11.29
N CYS A 219 -9.20 3.06 -9.98
CA CYS A 219 -9.42 2.04 -8.96
C CYS A 219 -9.57 2.63 -7.55
N GLU A 220 -10.19 1.84 -6.67
CA GLU A 220 -10.19 2.09 -5.23
C GLU A 220 -8.85 1.72 -4.59
N LEU A 221 -8.48 2.46 -3.56
CA LEU A 221 -7.23 2.32 -2.83
C LEU A 221 -7.49 2.30 -1.33
N SER A 222 -6.65 1.55 -0.59
CA SER A 222 -6.63 1.53 0.87
C SER A 222 -5.23 1.14 1.36
N ALA A 223 -4.99 1.19 2.66
CA ALA A 223 -3.75 0.72 3.24
C ALA A 223 -3.63 -0.81 3.14
N ARG A 224 -2.40 -1.30 2.98
CA ARG A 224 -2.09 -2.72 2.82
C ARG A 224 -1.03 -3.16 3.82
N PHE A 225 -1.19 -4.36 4.32
CA PHE A 225 -0.19 -5.09 5.07
C PHE A 225 0.62 -5.94 4.09
N VAL A 226 1.91 -5.67 3.98
CA VAL A 226 2.82 -6.38 3.07
C VAL A 226 3.93 -7.08 3.82
N VAL A 227 4.45 -8.16 3.26
CA VAL A 227 5.46 -9.02 3.90
C VAL A 227 6.56 -9.38 2.92
N ASN A 228 7.80 -9.38 3.41
CA ASN A 228 8.95 -9.91 2.70
C ASN A 228 8.79 -11.43 2.48
N LYS A 229 9.08 -11.91 1.27
CA LYS A 229 8.90 -13.33 0.91
C LYS A 229 9.82 -14.29 1.65
N VAL A 230 11.03 -13.85 2.01
CA VAL A 230 11.98 -14.66 2.78
C VAL A 230 11.56 -14.67 4.25
N SER A 231 11.25 -13.51 4.82
CA SER A 231 10.77 -13.39 6.20
C SER A 231 9.51 -14.22 6.43
N MET A 232 8.60 -14.24 5.44
CA MET A 232 7.40 -15.08 5.50
C MET A 232 7.71 -16.58 5.60
N LYS A 233 8.84 -17.04 5.10
CA LYS A 233 9.28 -18.44 5.25
C LYS A 233 9.98 -18.68 6.58
N MET A 234 10.80 -17.72 7.02
CA MET A 234 11.65 -17.85 8.21
C MET A 234 10.89 -17.63 9.52
N GLU A 235 9.97 -16.66 9.55
CA GLU A 235 9.24 -16.20 10.72
C GLU A 235 7.70 -16.38 10.54
N ARG A 236 7.32 -17.43 9.81
CA ARG A 236 5.93 -17.68 9.37
C ARG A 236 4.91 -17.57 10.48
N GLU A 237 5.13 -18.26 11.61
CA GLU A 237 4.15 -18.32 12.70
C GLU A 237 3.93 -16.95 13.35
N ARG A 238 5.01 -16.21 13.58
CA ARG A 238 4.93 -14.86 14.15
C ARG A 238 4.24 -13.90 13.20
N ILE A 239 4.61 -13.91 11.92
CA ILE A 239 4.01 -13.04 10.91
C ILE A 239 2.53 -13.35 10.74
N LEU A 240 2.15 -14.64 10.63
CA LEU A 240 0.74 -15.03 10.48
C LEU A 240 -0.11 -14.68 11.71
N SER A 241 0.45 -14.74 12.92
CA SER A 241 -0.28 -14.31 14.13
C SER A 241 -0.59 -12.81 14.08
N ILE A 242 0.35 -11.98 13.61
CA ILE A 242 0.14 -10.54 13.44
C ILE A 242 -0.87 -10.27 12.31
N VAL A 243 -0.71 -10.93 11.16
CA VAL A 243 -1.65 -10.83 10.02
C VAL A 243 -3.08 -11.16 10.45
N LYS A 244 -3.26 -12.25 11.20
CA LYS A 244 -4.57 -12.65 11.72
C LYS A 244 -5.18 -11.59 12.64
N ALA A 245 -4.38 -11.06 13.57
CA ALA A 245 -4.83 -10.03 14.50
C ALA A 245 -5.23 -8.73 13.76
N PHE A 246 -4.48 -8.35 12.71
CA PHE A 246 -4.84 -7.23 11.85
C PHE A 246 -6.14 -7.48 11.06
N SER A 247 -6.31 -8.68 10.48
CA SER A 247 -7.55 -9.03 9.77
C SER A 247 -8.78 -8.97 10.67
N GLU A 248 -8.68 -9.50 11.90
CA GLU A 248 -9.79 -9.48 12.87
C GLU A 248 -10.20 -8.06 13.27
N LYS A 249 -9.26 -7.12 13.33
CA LYS A 249 -9.52 -5.71 13.65
C LYS A 249 -10.11 -4.92 12.49
N THR A 250 -9.77 -5.26 11.26
CA THR A 250 -10.19 -4.54 10.05
C THR A 250 -11.48 -5.08 9.43
N GLU A 251 -11.94 -6.29 9.82
CA GLU A 251 -13.24 -6.85 9.39
C GLU A 251 -14.43 -6.35 10.22
N VAL A 252 -14.21 -5.59 11.29
CA VAL A 252 -15.26 -5.14 12.25
C VAL A 252 -15.80 -3.74 11.89
N GLU A 253 -15.23 -3.03 10.93
CA GLU A 253 -15.75 -1.76 10.38
C GLU A 253 -16.42 -2.00 9.02
#